data_c696837fa9455d4cd9fa7c3b7fbfdca1
#
_entry.id   c696837fa9455d4cd9fa7c3b7fbfdca1
#
_cell.length_a   1.000
_cell.length_b   1.000
_cell.length_c   1.000
_cell.angle_alpha   90.00
_cell.angle_beta   90.00
_cell.angle_gamma   90.00
#
_symmetry.space_group_name_H-M   'P 1'
#
loop_
_entity.id
_entity.type
_entity.pdbx_description
1 polymer ?
#
loop_
_entity_poly.entity_id
_entity_poly.type
_entity_poly.pdbx_seq_one_letter_code
_entity_poly.pdbx_strand_id
1 'polypeptide(L)'
;MILESIVTTVDQDAVVNIAPLGPIVLPPDPEGTLPSFLLRPYHGSKTCDNLLANGKAVIHVTDDALLIAKTAIGHVHAQGLVCQAEGGSPQHQRLEDCHRWFAVEVTQYAGTPPRHEMTARCVAEGVRRPFFGFNRAKHAVIEAAILATRIGMIDAKTIRESIEALRVPVEKTAGLDEAEAFELIVEFIGERLS
;
A
#
# COMPACT_ATOMS: atom_id res chain seq x y z
N MET A 1 15.75 -0.70 0.70
CA MET A 1 14.76 -0.12 1.66
C MET A 1 13.37 -0.58 1.24
N ILE A 2 12.52 -1.00 2.17
CA ILE A 2 11.10 -1.25 1.91
C ILE A 2 10.38 0.08 2.08
N LEU A 3 9.50 0.40 1.14
CA LEU A 3 8.66 1.59 1.16
C LEU A 3 7.25 1.19 1.59
N GLU A 4 6.76 1.74 2.70
CA GLU A 4 5.33 1.61 3.03
C GLU A 4 4.53 2.46 2.06
N SER A 5 3.63 1.82 1.31
CA SER A 5 2.96 2.46 0.19
C SER A 5 1.57 1.88 -0.08
N ILE A 6 0.78 2.62 -0.82
CA ILE A 6 -0.42 2.14 -1.49
C ILE A 6 -0.08 1.90 -2.96
N VAL A 7 -0.51 0.76 -3.48
CA VAL A 7 -0.34 0.41 -4.89
C VAL A 7 -1.70 0.28 -5.56
N THR A 8 -1.84 0.90 -6.71
CA THR A 8 -2.99 0.70 -7.60
C THR A 8 -2.60 -0.22 -8.75
N THR A 9 -3.48 -1.12 -9.09
CA THR A 9 -3.42 -1.98 -10.27
C THR A 9 -4.78 -2.02 -10.94
N VAL A 10 -4.83 -2.36 -12.22
CA VAL A 10 -6.07 -2.39 -13.01
C VAL A 10 -6.27 -3.79 -13.56
N ASP A 11 -7.47 -4.31 -13.49
CA ASP A 11 -7.79 -5.60 -14.09
C ASP A 11 -8.18 -5.50 -15.57
N GLN A 12 -8.58 -6.63 -16.17
CA GLN A 12 -8.97 -6.71 -17.58
C GLN A 12 -10.27 -5.97 -17.89
N ASP A 13 -11.12 -5.76 -16.87
CA ASP A 13 -12.39 -5.03 -16.98
C ASP A 13 -12.24 -3.54 -16.64
N ALA A 14 -10.99 -3.04 -16.57
CA ALA A 14 -10.64 -1.68 -16.18
C ALA A 14 -11.05 -1.30 -14.74
N VAL A 15 -11.28 -2.27 -13.87
CA VAL A 15 -11.56 -2.03 -12.46
C VAL A 15 -10.25 -1.81 -11.71
N VAL A 16 -10.16 -0.68 -11.00
CA VAL A 16 -8.99 -0.32 -10.21
C VAL A 16 -9.03 -0.99 -8.85
N ASN A 17 -7.95 -1.69 -8.52
CA ASN A 17 -7.67 -2.22 -7.19
C ASN A 17 -6.70 -1.30 -6.46
N ILE A 18 -6.99 -0.96 -5.22
CA ILE A 18 -6.15 -0.15 -4.34
C ILE A 18 -5.78 -1.01 -3.13
N ALA A 19 -4.49 -1.24 -2.91
CA ALA A 19 -4.03 -2.14 -1.84
C ALA A 19 -2.70 -1.66 -1.23
N PRO A 20 -2.45 -1.94 0.06
CA PRO A 20 -1.14 -1.70 0.66
C PRO A 20 -0.14 -2.70 0.10
N LEU A 21 1.06 -2.25 -0.21
CA LEU A 21 2.19 -3.08 -0.60
C LEU A 21 3.49 -2.41 -0.16
N GLY A 22 4.46 -3.22 0.28
CA GLY A 22 5.81 -2.77 0.63
C GLY A 22 6.82 -3.08 -0.49
N PRO A 23 6.91 -2.28 -1.58
CA PRO A 23 7.93 -2.46 -2.60
C PRO A 23 9.32 -2.23 -2.04
N ILE A 24 10.28 -3.03 -2.50
CA ILE A 24 11.70 -2.78 -2.21
C ILE A 24 12.22 -1.80 -3.26
N VAL A 25 12.72 -0.66 -2.80
CA VAL A 25 13.37 0.33 -3.67
C VAL A 25 14.74 -0.21 -4.07
N LEU A 26 14.96 -0.37 -5.36
CA LEU A 26 16.22 -0.78 -5.98
C LEU A 26 17.00 0.46 -6.49
N PRO A 27 18.30 0.32 -6.73
CA PRO A 27 19.04 1.35 -7.45
C PRO A 27 18.39 1.66 -8.81
N PRO A 28 18.56 2.88 -9.35
CA PRO A 28 18.19 3.18 -10.72
C PRO A 28 18.88 2.23 -11.70
N ASP A 29 18.22 1.96 -12.83
CA ASP A 29 18.86 1.25 -13.94
C ASP A 29 20.14 1.99 -14.36
N PRO A 30 21.24 1.32 -14.77
CA PRO A 30 22.49 1.99 -15.17
C PRO A 30 22.32 3.08 -16.23
N GLU A 31 21.30 2.98 -17.07
CA GLU A 31 20.96 3.96 -18.10
C GLU A 31 19.80 4.89 -17.68
N GLY A 32 19.22 4.70 -16.48
CA GLY A 32 18.02 5.39 -16.01
C GLY A 32 18.27 6.36 -14.86
N THR A 33 17.48 7.43 -14.82
CA THR A 33 17.44 8.38 -13.70
C THR A 33 16.34 8.05 -12.69
N LEU A 34 15.40 7.17 -13.06
CA LEU A 34 14.24 6.80 -12.26
C LEU A 34 14.51 5.52 -11.44
N PRO A 35 13.94 5.38 -10.26
CA PRO A 35 14.13 4.20 -9.42
C PRO A 35 13.49 2.96 -10.05
N SER A 36 14.02 1.78 -9.69
CA SER A 36 13.40 0.49 -9.94
C SER A 36 12.87 -0.09 -8.63
N PHE A 37 11.93 -1.03 -8.74
CA PHE A 37 11.26 -1.60 -7.59
C PHE A 37 11.17 -3.12 -7.70
N LEU A 38 11.31 -3.82 -6.57
CA LEU A 38 10.94 -5.22 -6.45
C LEU A 38 9.61 -5.32 -5.71
N LEU A 39 8.58 -5.76 -6.42
CA LEU A 39 7.24 -6.00 -5.90
C LEU A 39 7.13 -7.47 -5.46
N ARG A 40 6.56 -7.70 -4.28
CA ARG A 40 6.38 -9.06 -3.73
C ARG A 40 4.94 -9.30 -3.29
N PRO A 41 3.97 -9.29 -4.23
CA PRO A 41 2.58 -9.55 -3.91
C PRO A 41 2.37 -11.00 -3.48
N TYR A 42 1.38 -11.24 -2.62
CA TYR A 42 0.95 -12.59 -2.28
C TYR A 42 0.24 -13.23 -3.46
N HIS A 43 0.51 -14.51 -3.67
CA HIS A 43 -0.21 -15.34 -4.65
C HIS A 43 -1.71 -15.33 -4.36
N GLY A 44 -2.54 -15.16 -5.41
CA GLY A 44 -3.99 -15.10 -5.30
C GLY A 44 -4.55 -13.77 -4.77
N SER A 45 -3.69 -12.76 -4.50
CA SER A 45 -4.19 -11.41 -4.23
C SER A 45 -4.57 -10.70 -5.53
N LYS A 46 -5.59 -9.82 -5.49
CA LYS A 46 -6.00 -9.04 -6.67
C LYS A 46 -4.84 -8.25 -7.28
N THR A 47 -3.95 -7.70 -6.44
CA THR A 47 -2.73 -7.02 -6.91
C THR A 47 -1.82 -7.96 -7.70
N CYS A 48 -1.62 -9.20 -7.21
CA CYS A 48 -0.82 -10.20 -7.90
C CYS A 48 -1.43 -10.57 -9.25
N ASP A 49 -2.73 -10.87 -9.26
CA ASP A 49 -3.45 -11.28 -10.47
C ASP A 49 -3.40 -10.19 -11.55
N ASN A 50 -3.61 -8.94 -11.17
CA ASN A 50 -3.52 -7.80 -12.07
C ASN A 50 -2.11 -7.61 -12.62
N LEU A 51 -1.07 -7.72 -11.77
CA LEU A 51 0.33 -7.62 -12.21
C LEU A 51 0.74 -8.77 -13.14
N LEU A 52 0.24 -9.98 -12.91
CA LEU A 52 0.46 -11.12 -13.82
C LEU A 52 -0.25 -10.91 -15.17
N ALA A 53 -1.42 -10.26 -15.17
CA ALA A 53 -2.22 -10.03 -16.37
C ALA A 53 -1.66 -8.94 -17.29
N ASN A 54 -1.16 -7.82 -16.73
CA ASN A 54 -0.76 -6.66 -17.54
C ASN A 54 0.58 -6.03 -17.15
N GLY A 55 1.19 -6.44 -16.05
CA GLY A 55 2.51 -5.99 -15.61
C GLY A 55 2.59 -4.52 -15.18
N LYS A 56 1.47 -3.85 -14.89
CA LYS A 56 1.45 -2.41 -14.64
C LYS A 56 0.86 -2.07 -13.28
N ALA A 57 1.48 -1.07 -12.63
CA ALA A 57 1.02 -0.54 -11.35
C ALA A 57 1.41 0.93 -11.18
N VAL A 58 0.79 1.59 -10.20
CA VAL A 58 1.29 2.86 -9.68
C VAL A 58 1.54 2.70 -8.17
N ILE A 59 2.74 3.06 -7.74
CA ILE A 59 3.19 3.05 -6.35
C ILE A 59 3.04 4.46 -5.80
N HIS A 60 2.40 4.62 -4.64
CA HIS A 60 2.15 5.93 -4.04
C HIS A 60 2.83 6.06 -2.68
N VAL A 61 3.62 7.12 -2.54
CA VAL A 61 4.09 7.59 -1.24
C VAL A 61 3.00 8.46 -0.65
N THR A 62 2.38 8.02 0.42
CA THR A 62 1.31 8.76 1.10
C THR A 62 1.44 8.62 2.62
N ASP A 63 0.97 9.62 3.33
CA ASP A 63 0.83 9.64 4.78
C ASP A 63 -0.65 9.63 5.23
N ASP A 64 -1.56 9.32 4.31
CA ASP A 64 -2.98 9.14 4.58
C ASP A 64 -3.20 7.83 5.34
N ALA A 65 -3.18 7.94 6.68
CA ALA A 65 -3.35 6.79 7.57
C ALA A 65 -4.74 6.16 7.44
N LEU A 66 -5.77 6.97 7.19
CA LEU A 66 -7.14 6.47 7.05
C LEU A 66 -7.31 5.65 5.77
N LEU A 67 -6.73 6.12 4.65
CA LEU A 67 -6.73 5.37 3.41
C LEU A 67 -5.93 4.06 3.55
N ILE A 68 -4.76 4.09 4.22
CA ILE A 68 -3.96 2.88 4.50
C ILE A 68 -4.78 1.88 5.31
N ALA A 69 -5.45 2.32 6.38
CA ALA A 69 -6.30 1.47 7.19
C ALA A 69 -7.43 0.84 6.37
N LYS A 70 -8.20 1.66 5.64
CA LYS A 70 -9.31 1.20 4.81
C LYS A 70 -8.87 0.21 3.72
N THR A 71 -7.72 0.45 3.09
CA THR A 71 -7.19 -0.47 2.06
C THR A 71 -6.72 -1.80 2.65
N ALA A 72 -6.14 -1.80 3.85
CA ALA A 72 -5.67 -3.01 4.52
C ALA A 72 -6.79 -3.98 4.89
N ILE A 73 -7.99 -3.46 5.19
CA ILE A 73 -9.15 -4.26 5.57
C ILE A 73 -10.17 -4.45 4.43
N GLY A 74 -9.85 -3.96 3.22
CA GLY A 74 -10.68 -4.14 2.03
C GLY A 74 -11.91 -3.22 1.93
N HIS A 75 -11.92 -2.10 2.63
CA HIS A 75 -13.04 -1.15 2.70
C HIS A 75 -12.84 0.09 1.80
N VAL A 76 -12.24 -0.08 0.61
CA VAL A 76 -12.00 1.02 -0.33
C VAL A 76 -12.59 0.75 -1.69
N HIS A 77 -13.31 1.75 -2.21
CA HIS A 77 -13.73 1.82 -3.61
C HIS A 77 -12.91 2.88 -4.33
N ALA A 78 -12.45 2.58 -5.54
CA ALA A 78 -11.56 3.46 -6.30
C ALA A 78 -12.24 4.72 -6.85
N GLN A 79 -13.58 4.72 -6.94
CA GLN A 79 -14.34 5.82 -7.52
C GLN A 79 -14.08 7.14 -6.77
N GLY A 80 -13.65 8.17 -7.50
CA GLY A 80 -13.34 9.48 -6.95
C GLY A 80 -11.99 9.58 -6.23
N LEU A 81 -11.24 8.47 -6.13
CA LEU A 81 -9.91 8.46 -5.50
C LEU A 81 -8.77 8.42 -6.49
N VAL A 82 -9.05 8.05 -7.74
CA VAL A 82 -8.02 7.80 -8.74
C VAL A 82 -8.26 8.56 -10.05
N CYS A 83 -7.17 8.89 -10.71
CA CYS A 83 -7.16 9.42 -12.08
C CYS A 83 -5.97 8.83 -12.84
N GLN A 84 -5.94 9.01 -14.17
CA GLN A 84 -4.83 8.52 -14.98
C GLN A 84 -3.52 9.24 -14.61
N ALA A 85 -2.44 8.48 -14.47
CA ALA A 85 -1.10 9.02 -14.22
C ALA A 85 -0.56 9.71 -15.48
N GLU A 86 -0.03 10.90 -15.32
CA GLU A 86 0.57 11.69 -16.40
C GLU A 86 1.80 10.97 -16.96
N GLY A 87 1.89 10.83 -18.28
CA GLY A 87 2.97 10.07 -18.95
C GLY A 87 2.86 8.55 -18.86
N GLY A 88 1.85 8.04 -18.14
CA GLY A 88 1.55 6.61 -18.06
C GLY A 88 0.56 6.13 -19.13
N SER A 89 0.37 4.82 -19.21
CA SER A 89 -0.69 4.19 -20.01
C SER A 89 -2.05 4.25 -19.29
N PRO A 90 -3.17 3.92 -19.94
CA PRO A 90 -4.50 3.89 -19.31
C PRO A 90 -4.58 2.99 -18.07
N GLN A 91 -3.73 1.96 -17.97
CA GLN A 91 -3.68 1.08 -16.79
C GLN A 91 -2.90 1.68 -15.61
N HIS A 92 -2.20 2.80 -15.81
CA HIS A 92 -1.55 3.53 -14.74
C HIS A 92 -2.53 4.53 -14.12
N GLN A 93 -3.34 4.04 -13.17
CA GLN A 93 -4.30 4.85 -12.41
C GLN A 93 -3.64 5.26 -11.09
N ARG A 94 -3.36 6.56 -10.89
CA ARG A 94 -2.80 7.08 -9.64
C ARG A 94 -3.86 7.60 -8.70
N LEU A 95 -3.55 7.63 -7.40
CA LEU A 95 -4.34 8.39 -6.44
C LEU A 95 -4.31 9.88 -6.78
N GLU A 96 -5.42 10.54 -6.61
CA GLU A 96 -5.50 12.01 -6.77
C GLU A 96 -4.69 12.72 -5.71
N ASP A 97 -4.74 12.23 -4.46
CA ASP A 97 -3.95 12.77 -3.34
C ASP A 97 -2.89 11.77 -2.86
N CYS A 98 -1.63 12.19 -2.96
CA CYS A 98 -0.46 11.51 -2.42
C CYS A 98 0.73 12.49 -2.42
N HIS A 99 1.84 12.14 -1.77
CA HIS A 99 3.05 12.97 -1.85
C HIS A 99 3.73 12.82 -3.21
N ARG A 100 4.00 11.59 -3.58
CA ARG A 100 4.67 11.22 -4.83
C ARG A 100 4.12 9.89 -5.34
N TRP A 101 4.16 9.72 -6.65
CA TRP A 101 3.75 8.48 -7.29
C TRP A 101 4.78 8.05 -8.33
N PHE A 102 4.82 6.73 -8.59
CA PHE A 102 5.67 6.09 -9.58
C PHE A 102 4.82 5.13 -10.41
N ALA A 103 4.63 5.42 -11.69
CA ALA A 103 4.06 4.48 -12.63
C ALA A 103 5.15 3.48 -13.04
N VAL A 104 4.87 2.18 -12.89
CA VAL A 104 5.85 1.14 -13.06
C VAL A 104 5.36 0.04 -14.00
N GLU A 105 6.31 -0.55 -14.74
CA GLU A 105 6.10 -1.71 -15.60
C GLU A 105 7.01 -2.86 -15.16
N VAL A 106 6.42 -4.04 -14.99
CA VAL A 106 7.16 -5.26 -14.66
C VAL A 106 8.04 -5.67 -15.84
N THR A 107 9.31 -5.86 -15.57
CA THR A 107 10.33 -6.26 -16.56
C THR A 107 10.77 -7.70 -16.39
N GLN A 108 10.68 -8.23 -15.16
CA GLN A 108 11.07 -9.60 -14.83
C GLN A 108 10.11 -10.20 -13.82
N TYR A 109 9.78 -11.46 -14.02
CA TYR A 109 8.98 -12.28 -13.12
C TYR A 109 9.85 -13.40 -12.56
N ALA A 110 9.84 -13.58 -11.24
CA ALA A 110 10.51 -14.64 -10.52
C ALA A 110 9.69 -15.05 -9.29
N GLY A 111 10.21 -16.00 -8.52
CA GLY A 111 9.58 -16.46 -7.30
C GLY A 111 8.44 -17.46 -7.55
N THR A 112 8.03 -18.05 -6.46
CA THR A 112 6.96 -19.07 -6.42
C THR A 112 6.06 -18.77 -5.23
N PRO A 113 4.82 -19.31 -5.19
CA PRO A 113 3.99 -19.18 -4.02
C PRO A 113 4.74 -19.48 -2.70
N PRO A 114 4.47 -18.76 -1.60
CA PRO A 114 3.32 -17.87 -1.44
C PRO A 114 3.53 -16.43 -1.93
N ARG A 115 4.74 -16.03 -2.39
CA ARG A 115 5.02 -14.69 -2.88
C ARG A 115 5.73 -14.71 -4.22
N HIS A 116 5.17 -14.01 -5.20
CA HIS A 116 5.86 -13.72 -6.44
C HIS A 116 6.89 -12.61 -6.24
N GLU A 117 7.93 -12.59 -7.06
CA GLU A 117 8.92 -11.53 -7.14
C GLU A 117 8.86 -10.92 -8.55
N MET A 118 8.59 -9.63 -8.61
CA MET A 118 8.40 -8.91 -9.85
C MET A 118 9.27 -7.66 -9.85
N THR A 119 10.34 -7.66 -10.64
CA THR A 119 11.15 -6.46 -10.85
C THR A 119 10.40 -5.52 -11.79
N ALA A 120 10.23 -4.27 -11.38
CA ALA A 120 9.52 -3.27 -12.15
C ALA A 120 10.39 -2.01 -12.30
N ARG A 121 10.43 -1.47 -13.52
CA ARG A 121 11.05 -0.17 -13.81
C ARG A 121 10.02 0.94 -13.70
N CYS A 122 10.42 2.11 -13.23
CA CYS A 122 9.61 3.31 -13.30
C CYS A 122 9.59 3.84 -14.74
N VAL A 123 8.41 4.17 -15.24
CA VAL A 123 8.20 4.75 -16.59
C VAL A 123 7.72 6.19 -16.54
N ALA A 124 7.10 6.61 -15.43
CA ALA A 124 6.72 7.99 -15.16
C ALA A 124 6.60 8.20 -13.66
N GLU A 125 6.80 9.42 -13.20
CA GLU A 125 6.64 9.80 -11.80
C GLU A 125 6.11 11.22 -11.66
N GLY A 126 5.61 11.56 -10.48
CA GLY A 126 5.20 12.91 -10.18
C GLY A 126 5.09 13.18 -8.70
N VAL A 127 5.15 14.45 -8.35
CA VAL A 127 4.95 14.97 -6.99
C VAL A 127 3.62 15.71 -6.96
N ARG A 128 2.77 15.41 -5.97
CA ARG A 128 1.45 16.05 -5.81
C ARG A 128 1.44 17.06 -4.68
N ARG A 129 1.98 16.69 -3.52
CA ARG A 129 2.08 17.58 -2.38
C ARG A 129 3.35 17.31 -1.58
N PRO A 130 3.91 18.31 -0.87
CA PRO A 130 5.08 18.10 -0.01
C PRO A 130 4.72 17.19 1.19
N PHE A 131 5.72 16.47 1.68
CA PHE A 131 5.61 15.74 2.93
C PHE A 131 5.62 16.73 4.10
N PHE A 132 4.61 16.63 4.97
CA PHE A 132 4.44 17.59 6.06
C PHE A 132 5.36 17.27 7.26
N GLY A 133 5.66 15.99 7.49
CA GLY A 133 6.50 15.56 8.62
C GLY A 133 6.06 14.21 9.20
N PHE A 134 6.88 13.70 10.11
CA PHE A 134 6.60 12.45 10.80
C PHE A 134 5.55 12.63 11.90
N ASN A 135 4.63 11.68 12.01
CA ASN A 135 3.64 11.59 13.07
C ASN A 135 3.61 10.16 13.62
N ARG A 136 3.67 10.00 14.95
CA ARG A 136 3.73 8.67 15.59
C ARG A 136 2.42 7.90 15.48
N ALA A 137 1.28 8.59 15.48
CA ALA A 137 -0.02 7.95 15.30
C ALA A 137 -0.15 7.34 13.90
N LYS A 138 0.32 8.02 12.85
CA LYS A 138 0.36 7.46 11.48
C LYS A 138 1.17 6.17 11.42
N HIS A 139 2.33 6.14 12.07
CA HIS A 139 3.14 4.91 12.15
C HIS A 139 2.42 3.81 12.94
N ALA A 140 1.75 4.15 14.04
CA ALA A 140 0.97 3.18 14.81
C ALA A 140 -0.20 2.59 14.00
N VAL A 141 -0.87 3.39 13.18
CA VAL A 141 -1.92 2.91 12.25
C VAL A 141 -1.34 1.95 11.22
N ILE A 142 -0.18 2.26 10.64
CA ILE A 142 0.50 1.35 9.68
C ILE A 142 0.80 0.00 10.36
N GLU A 143 1.38 -0.01 11.55
CA GLU A 143 1.68 -1.23 12.28
C GLU A 143 0.40 -2.01 12.64
N ALA A 144 -0.65 -1.32 13.07
CA ALA A 144 -1.95 -1.94 13.34
C ALA A 144 -2.57 -2.56 12.06
N ALA A 145 -2.48 -1.86 10.92
CA ALA A 145 -2.92 -2.36 9.62
C ALA A 145 -2.16 -3.63 9.20
N ILE A 146 -0.85 -3.69 9.43
CA ILE A 146 -0.03 -4.88 9.19
C ILE A 146 -0.50 -6.04 10.06
N LEU A 147 -0.79 -5.81 11.36
CA LEU A 147 -1.32 -6.84 12.26
C LEU A 147 -2.68 -7.37 11.78
N ALA A 148 -3.57 -6.50 11.33
CA ALA A 148 -4.88 -6.88 10.78
C ALA A 148 -4.75 -7.82 9.58
N THR A 149 -3.78 -7.59 8.68
CA THR A 149 -3.52 -8.46 7.52
C THR A 149 -2.90 -9.82 7.88
N ARG A 150 -2.44 -9.99 9.14
CA ARG A 150 -1.77 -11.20 9.63
C ARG A 150 -2.62 -12.03 10.60
N ILE A 151 -3.91 -11.76 10.71
CA ILE A 151 -4.84 -12.59 11.46
C ILE A 151 -4.80 -14.01 10.90
N GLY A 152 -4.68 -15.00 11.79
CA GLY A 152 -4.48 -16.41 11.41
C GLY A 152 -3.01 -16.81 11.16
N MET A 153 -2.08 -15.84 11.04
CA MET A 153 -0.64 -16.09 10.95
C MET A 153 0.09 -15.81 12.26
N ILE A 154 -0.41 -14.85 13.04
CA ILE A 154 0.09 -14.47 14.36
C ILE A 154 -0.98 -14.87 15.38
N ASP A 155 -0.55 -15.31 16.55
CA ASP A 155 -1.49 -15.68 17.61
C ASP A 155 -2.29 -14.47 18.12
N ALA A 156 -3.55 -14.71 18.52
CA ALA A 156 -4.49 -13.66 18.89
C ALA A 156 -4.04 -12.82 20.10
N LYS A 157 -3.31 -13.45 21.06
CA LYS A 157 -2.81 -12.75 22.24
C LYS A 157 -1.74 -11.73 21.85
N THR A 158 -0.79 -12.14 21.03
CA THR A 158 0.29 -11.26 20.50
C THR A 158 -0.30 -10.08 19.72
N ILE A 159 -1.33 -10.30 18.90
CA ILE A 159 -2.02 -9.22 18.19
C ILE A 159 -2.64 -8.23 19.18
N ARG A 160 -3.41 -8.71 20.18
CA ARG A 160 -4.07 -7.84 21.17
C ARG A 160 -3.07 -7.02 21.99
N GLU A 161 -2.00 -7.65 22.46
CA GLU A 161 -0.94 -6.96 23.22
C GLU A 161 -0.24 -5.90 22.38
N SER A 162 0.02 -6.18 21.11
CA SER A 162 0.63 -5.23 20.17
C SER A 162 -0.29 -4.05 19.89
N ILE A 163 -1.58 -4.26 19.65
CA ILE A 163 -2.57 -3.20 19.44
C ILE A 163 -2.66 -2.30 20.68
N GLU A 164 -2.67 -2.87 21.88
CA GLU A 164 -2.72 -2.07 23.11
C GLU A 164 -1.46 -1.19 23.27
N ALA A 165 -0.29 -1.70 22.92
CA ALA A 165 0.94 -0.90 22.93
C ALA A 165 0.91 0.26 21.90
N LEU A 166 0.26 0.05 20.75
CA LEU A 166 0.11 1.06 19.70
C LEU A 166 -0.91 2.17 20.07
N ARG A 167 -1.78 1.94 21.04
CA ARG A 167 -2.75 2.94 21.52
C ARG A 167 -2.06 4.18 22.09
N VAL A 168 -0.96 4.01 22.81
CA VAL A 168 -0.22 5.11 23.45
C VAL A 168 0.26 6.20 22.47
N PRO A 169 0.95 5.92 21.36
CA PRO A 169 1.30 6.95 20.38
C PRO A 169 0.07 7.57 19.70
N VAL A 170 -1.01 6.80 19.48
CA VAL A 170 -2.27 7.32 18.93
C VAL A 170 -2.89 8.34 19.87
N GLU A 171 -3.14 8.02 21.15
CA GLU A 171 -3.71 8.94 22.15
C GLU A 171 -2.91 10.24 22.31
N LYS A 172 -1.59 10.19 22.10
CA LYS A 172 -0.72 11.35 22.29
C LYS A 172 -0.56 12.24 21.04
N THR A 173 -0.76 11.71 19.85
CA THR A 173 -0.33 12.43 18.63
C THR A 173 -1.29 12.32 17.44
N ALA A 174 -2.43 11.62 17.59
CA ALA A 174 -3.42 11.51 16.53
C ALA A 174 -4.18 12.82 16.30
N GLY A 175 -4.45 13.11 15.03
CA GLY A 175 -5.56 13.94 14.62
C GLY A 175 -6.85 13.10 14.48
N LEU A 176 -7.89 13.68 13.88
CA LEU A 176 -9.17 12.99 13.72
C LEU A 176 -9.05 11.75 12.82
N ASP A 177 -8.33 11.89 11.70
CA ASP A 177 -8.18 10.82 10.70
C ASP A 177 -7.36 9.64 11.23
N GLU A 178 -6.28 9.92 11.98
CA GLU A 178 -5.47 8.86 12.59
C GLU A 178 -6.22 8.11 13.69
N ALA A 179 -7.03 8.83 14.50
CA ALA A 179 -7.86 8.23 15.53
C ALA A 179 -8.95 7.34 14.90
N GLU A 180 -9.67 7.83 13.88
CA GLU A 180 -10.66 7.05 13.12
C GLU A 180 -10.02 5.81 12.51
N ALA A 181 -8.86 5.98 11.86
CA ALA A 181 -8.13 4.89 11.22
C ALA A 181 -7.73 3.78 12.21
N PHE A 182 -7.27 4.17 13.40
CA PHE A 182 -6.86 3.21 14.41
C PHE A 182 -8.04 2.43 14.97
N GLU A 183 -9.14 3.11 15.34
CA GLU A 183 -10.33 2.44 15.85
C GLU A 183 -10.98 1.52 14.80
N LEU A 184 -11.01 1.92 13.53
CA LEU A 184 -11.49 1.08 12.43
C LEU A 184 -10.73 -0.27 12.37
N ILE A 185 -9.41 -0.24 12.54
CA ILE A 185 -8.59 -1.47 12.56
C ILE A 185 -8.82 -2.27 13.84
N VAL A 186 -8.95 -1.60 14.98
CA VAL A 186 -9.21 -2.27 16.27
C VAL A 186 -10.55 -3.03 16.23
N GLU A 187 -11.61 -2.40 15.70
CA GLU A 187 -12.91 -3.04 15.50
C GLU A 187 -12.80 -4.27 14.57
N PHE A 188 -12.15 -4.10 13.41
CA PHE A 188 -11.94 -5.19 12.46
C PHE A 188 -11.18 -6.38 13.06
N ILE A 189 -10.13 -6.13 13.86
CA ILE A 189 -9.38 -7.18 14.57
C ILE A 189 -10.26 -7.83 15.62
N GLY A 190 -11.02 -7.05 16.40
CA GLY A 190 -11.93 -7.53 17.44
C GLY A 190 -12.97 -8.52 16.90
N GLU A 191 -13.62 -8.18 15.79
CA GLU A 191 -14.61 -9.04 15.11
C GLU A 191 -14.03 -10.38 14.64
N ARG A 192 -12.77 -10.42 14.24
CA ARG A 192 -12.11 -11.63 13.69
C ARG A 192 -11.39 -12.49 14.72
N LEU A 193 -11.13 -11.94 15.89
CA LEU A 193 -10.48 -12.65 17.00
C LEU A 193 -11.45 -13.04 18.14
N SER A 194 -12.77 -12.76 17.95
CA SER A 194 -13.85 -13.15 18.85
C SER A 194 -14.23 -14.65 18.75
#